data_3403ad319db0a898612956d8b6ae270b
#
_entry.id   3403ad319db0a898612956d8b6ae270b
#
_cell.length_a   1.000
_cell.length_b   1.000
_cell.length_c   1.000
_cell.angle_alpha   90.00
_cell.angle_beta   90.00
_cell.angle_gamma   90.00
#
_symmetry.space_group_name_H-M   'P 1'
#
loop_
_entity.id
_entity.type
_entity.pdbx_description
1 polymer ?
#
loop_
_entity_poly.entity_id
_entity_poly.type
_entity_poly.pdbx_seq_one_letter_code
_entity_poly.pdbx_strand_id
1 'polypeptide(L)'
;WRGWMYEAGLLQAERLPVPVISVGGLTIGGAGKTPVVRYLAGLLMDMGHRPVILSRGYGRTDRRIVSVSLEENWQNVGDEPFFLATMLPDVPIVVGADRVSAGRHAIAEFQPDVLLLDDGFQHRRLQRDLDIVVYDSTGYARNLPLIPAGPSREPLTALQRAQGLILTRTDQVNAPSDVSQDIRAVNPNIQIIESIYEPVRLRRISDNTILSVDDIKKQPVLILCGIANPDSFGRTVSDLGAHVAFTLYFPDHHTYSIKDMDEVVQSARQVGTEWIITTEKDAVRIPDHLIQTHLLALDISLSIPTGEEILKNLILSLDIPK
;
A
#
# COMPACT_ATOMS: atom_id res chain seq x y z
N TRP A 1 -1.78 -24.03 10.44
CA TRP A 1 -2.93 -24.64 11.14
C TRP A 1 -4.25 -23.94 10.81
N ARG A 2 -4.39 -22.63 11.02
CA ARG A 2 -5.67 -21.92 10.82
C ARG A 2 -6.12 -21.93 9.33
N GLY A 3 -5.22 -21.78 8.37
CA GLY A 3 -5.53 -21.89 6.95
C GLY A 3 -6.10 -23.26 6.58
N TRP A 4 -5.46 -24.32 7.02
CA TRP A 4 -5.92 -25.69 6.82
C TRP A 4 -7.32 -25.93 7.40
N MET A 5 -7.66 -25.35 8.57
CA MET A 5 -9.00 -25.50 9.16
C MET A 5 -10.12 -24.92 8.27
N TYR A 6 -9.84 -23.82 7.53
CA TYR A 6 -10.78 -23.30 6.52
C TYR A 6 -10.87 -24.22 5.30
N GLU A 7 -9.74 -24.77 4.84
CA GLU A 7 -9.70 -25.72 3.70
C GLU A 7 -10.41 -27.03 4.02
N ALA A 8 -10.26 -27.52 5.24
CA ALA A 8 -10.95 -28.70 5.75
C ALA A 8 -12.43 -28.47 6.13
N GLY A 9 -12.96 -27.24 5.96
CA GLY A 9 -14.34 -26.90 6.31
C GLY A 9 -14.64 -26.86 7.82
N LEU A 10 -13.62 -26.94 8.69
CA LEU A 10 -13.76 -26.87 10.16
C LEU A 10 -14.05 -25.46 10.63
N LEU A 11 -13.63 -24.45 9.87
CA LEU A 11 -13.97 -23.03 10.09
C LEU A 11 -14.75 -22.53 8.87
N GLN A 12 -15.83 -21.81 9.13
CA GLN A 12 -16.64 -21.22 8.07
C GLN A 12 -16.29 -19.72 7.92
N ALA A 13 -16.22 -19.26 6.69
CA ALA A 13 -16.14 -17.84 6.39
C ALA A 13 -17.54 -17.22 6.44
N GLU A 14 -17.63 -16.01 6.99
CA GLU A 14 -18.87 -15.25 7.03
C GLU A 14 -19.02 -14.43 5.75
N ARG A 15 -20.17 -14.48 5.11
CA ARG A 15 -20.52 -13.69 3.93
C ARG A 15 -21.24 -12.40 4.35
N LEU A 16 -20.87 -11.31 3.71
CA LEU A 16 -21.58 -10.03 3.80
C LEU A 16 -22.52 -9.85 2.59
N PRO A 17 -23.52 -8.97 2.69
CA PRO A 17 -24.51 -8.79 1.63
C PRO A 17 -24.02 -8.03 0.40
N VAL A 18 -22.79 -7.52 0.43
CA VAL A 18 -22.12 -6.83 -0.68
C VAL A 18 -20.84 -7.58 -1.05
N PRO A 19 -20.42 -7.53 -2.33
CA PRO A 19 -19.16 -8.13 -2.77
C PRO A 19 -17.94 -7.59 -2.02
N VAL A 20 -16.96 -8.46 -1.82
CA VAL A 20 -15.73 -8.15 -1.10
C VAL A 20 -14.51 -8.44 -1.98
N ILE A 21 -13.76 -7.40 -2.31
CA ILE A 21 -12.48 -7.48 -2.99
C ILE A 21 -11.37 -7.41 -1.92
N SER A 22 -10.47 -8.37 -1.92
CA SER A 22 -9.33 -8.38 -1.00
C SER A 22 -8.05 -8.06 -1.74
N VAL A 23 -7.30 -7.09 -1.24
CA VAL A 23 -5.92 -6.81 -1.61
C VAL A 23 -5.02 -7.25 -0.46
N GLY A 24 -4.02 -8.08 -0.76
CA GLY A 24 -3.10 -8.54 0.26
C GLY A 24 -1.78 -9.01 -0.32
N GLY A 25 -0.89 -9.55 0.52
CA GLY A 25 0.42 -10.03 0.09
C GLY A 25 0.80 -11.34 0.76
N LEU A 26 1.77 -12.04 0.19
CA LEU A 26 2.35 -13.26 0.77
C LEU A 26 3.44 -12.96 1.77
N THR A 27 4.06 -11.79 1.71
CA THR A 27 5.19 -11.38 2.55
C THR A 27 4.80 -10.29 3.54
N ILE A 28 5.57 -10.14 4.60
CA ILE A 28 5.59 -8.94 5.43
C ILE A 28 6.38 -7.84 4.69
N GLY A 29 6.03 -6.57 4.94
CA GLY A 29 6.72 -5.41 4.36
C GLY A 29 6.07 -4.83 3.11
N GLY A 30 6.78 -3.94 2.45
CA GLY A 30 6.32 -2.99 1.45
C GLY A 30 6.03 -3.53 0.06
N ALA A 31 5.23 -4.58 -0.08
CA ALA A 31 4.83 -5.10 -1.39
C ALA A 31 4.03 -4.09 -2.26
N GLY A 32 3.64 -2.95 -1.70
CA GLY A 32 2.88 -1.94 -2.43
C GLY A 32 1.37 -2.12 -2.36
N LYS A 33 0.85 -2.76 -1.31
CA LYS A 33 -0.60 -2.98 -1.12
C LYS A 33 -1.40 -1.68 -1.10
N THR A 34 -0.95 -0.68 -0.33
CA THR A 34 -1.64 0.59 -0.16
C THR A 34 -1.81 1.38 -1.47
N PRO A 35 -0.79 1.54 -2.34
CA PRO A 35 -0.97 2.09 -3.68
C PRO A 35 -1.94 1.29 -4.56
N VAL A 36 -1.94 -0.05 -4.46
CA VAL A 36 -2.90 -0.90 -5.20
C VAL A 36 -4.32 -0.70 -4.69
N VAL A 37 -4.53 -0.62 -3.37
CA VAL A 37 -5.85 -0.32 -2.78
C VAL A 37 -6.35 1.04 -3.25
N ARG A 38 -5.48 2.07 -3.24
CA ARG A 38 -5.80 3.41 -3.75
C ARG A 38 -6.22 3.37 -5.22
N TYR A 39 -5.45 2.67 -6.06
CA TYR A 39 -5.75 2.52 -7.49
C TYR A 39 -7.09 1.83 -7.72
N LEU A 40 -7.34 0.71 -7.04
CA LEU A 40 -8.59 -0.04 -7.16
C LEU A 40 -9.80 0.75 -6.66
N ALA A 41 -9.66 1.51 -5.57
CA ALA A 41 -10.73 2.38 -5.09
C ALA A 41 -11.11 3.44 -6.15
N GLY A 42 -10.12 4.10 -6.76
CA GLY A 42 -10.33 5.04 -7.87
C GLY A 42 -11.00 4.36 -9.08
N LEU A 43 -10.50 3.20 -9.49
CA LEU A 43 -11.06 2.44 -10.61
C LEU A 43 -12.53 2.05 -10.36
N LEU A 44 -12.88 1.62 -9.15
CA LEU A 44 -14.27 1.31 -8.77
C LEU A 44 -15.16 2.54 -8.83
N MET A 45 -14.67 3.71 -8.38
CA MET A 45 -15.40 4.97 -8.49
C MET A 45 -15.60 5.38 -9.95
N ASP A 46 -14.58 5.24 -10.79
CA ASP A 46 -14.66 5.54 -12.24
C ASP A 46 -15.65 4.60 -12.96
N MET A 47 -15.83 3.38 -12.46
CA MET A 47 -16.85 2.43 -12.92
C MET A 47 -18.25 2.73 -12.36
N GLY A 48 -18.42 3.76 -11.52
CA GLY A 48 -19.68 4.20 -10.94
C GLY A 48 -20.09 3.47 -9.66
N HIS A 49 -19.18 2.74 -9.02
CA HIS A 49 -19.44 2.06 -7.74
C HIS A 49 -19.03 2.92 -6.54
N ARG A 50 -19.60 2.63 -5.38
CA ARG A 50 -19.31 3.28 -4.10
C ARG A 50 -18.50 2.33 -3.20
N PRO A 51 -17.17 2.30 -3.31
CA PRO A 51 -16.34 1.45 -2.48
C PRO A 51 -16.24 2.00 -1.04
N VAL A 52 -16.12 1.09 -0.07
CA VAL A 52 -15.64 1.40 1.29
C VAL A 52 -14.43 0.52 1.57
N ILE A 53 -13.35 1.13 2.07
CA ILE A 53 -12.12 0.43 2.42
C ILE A 53 -12.20 -0.08 3.85
N LEU A 54 -11.88 -1.36 4.05
CA LEU A 54 -11.74 -1.98 5.37
C LEU A 54 -10.25 -2.23 5.67
N SER A 55 -9.71 -1.57 6.69
CA SER A 55 -8.33 -1.77 7.11
C SER A 55 -8.23 -2.30 8.55
N ARG A 56 -7.08 -2.82 8.92
CA ARG A 56 -6.81 -3.31 10.28
C ARG A 56 -6.53 -2.19 11.26
N GLY A 57 -5.85 -1.15 10.78
CA GLY A 57 -5.24 -0.14 11.63
C GLY A 57 -4.10 -0.74 12.44
N TYR A 58 -3.06 -1.19 11.74
CA TYR A 58 -1.86 -1.68 12.40
C TYR A 58 -1.23 -0.57 13.25
N GLY A 59 -0.73 -0.91 14.45
CA GLY A 59 -0.07 0.03 15.35
C GLY A 59 -0.96 1.04 16.07
N ARG A 60 -2.28 1.07 15.79
CA ARG A 60 -3.21 2.01 16.45
C ARG A 60 -3.40 1.73 17.94
N THR A 61 -3.70 2.77 18.69
CA THR A 61 -3.98 2.70 20.12
C THR A 61 -5.43 2.28 20.43
N ASP A 62 -6.39 2.77 19.67
CA ASP A 62 -7.81 2.42 19.78
C ASP A 62 -8.12 1.08 19.09
N ARG A 63 -8.84 0.19 19.77
CA ARG A 63 -9.24 -1.12 19.23
C ARG A 63 -10.69 -1.19 18.77
N ARG A 64 -11.47 -0.12 18.98
CA ARG A 64 -12.87 -0.05 18.53
C ARG A 64 -12.93 -0.06 16.99
N ILE A 65 -14.09 -0.39 16.45
CA ILE A 65 -14.36 -0.16 15.04
C ILE A 65 -14.65 1.34 14.90
N VAL A 66 -13.93 1.99 13.99
CA VAL A 66 -14.03 3.45 13.78
C VAL A 66 -14.00 3.75 12.29
N SER A 67 -14.80 4.73 11.87
CA SER A 67 -14.69 5.36 10.56
C SER A 67 -13.58 6.42 10.63
N VAL A 68 -12.66 6.40 9.67
CA VAL A 68 -11.51 7.31 9.69
C VAL A 68 -11.96 8.74 9.39
N SER A 69 -11.55 9.68 10.24
CA SER A 69 -11.70 11.12 10.02
C SER A 69 -10.32 11.78 9.93
N LEU A 70 -10.15 12.73 9.02
CA LEU A 70 -8.91 13.52 8.91
C LEU A 70 -8.73 14.54 10.06
N GLU A 71 -9.78 14.74 10.86
CA GLU A 71 -9.71 15.57 12.08
C GLU A 71 -9.08 14.82 13.27
N GLU A 72 -8.97 13.48 13.14
CA GLU A 72 -8.37 12.65 14.18
C GLU A 72 -6.85 12.52 14.00
N ASN A 73 -6.17 12.10 15.09
CA ASN A 73 -4.76 11.75 15.01
C ASN A 73 -4.61 10.36 14.35
N TRP A 74 -3.66 10.25 13.41
CA TRP A 74 -3.35 8.98 12.75
C TRP A 74 -3.04 7.83 13.72
N GLN A 75 -2.54 8.13 14.93
CA GLN A 75 -2.25 7.13 15.97
C GLN A 75 -3.52 6.38 16.46
N ASN A 76 -4.70 6.98 16.32
CA ASN A 76 -5.96 6.35 16.71
C ASN A 76 -6.47 5.35 15.67
N VAL A 77 -6.18 5.59 14.41
CA VAL A 77 -6.70 4.80 13.28
C VAL A 77 -5.62 3.96 12.58
N GLY A 78 -4.34 4.32 12.74
CA GLY A 78 -3.19 3.74 12.06
C GLY A 78 -2.71 4.64 10.91
N ASP A 79 -1.42 4.62 10.63
CA ASP A 79 -0.79 5.48 9.61
C ASP A 79 -1.28 5.14 8.18
N GLU A 80 -1.41 3.85 7.82
CA GLU A 80 -1.87 3.45 6.48
C GLU A 80 -3.33 3.83 6.20
N PRO A 81 -4.32 3.55 7.09
CA PRO A 81 -5.69 4.03 6.89
C PRO A 81 -5.81 5.55 6.86
N PHE A 82 -5.04 6.25 7.70
CA PHE A 82 -5.03 7.71 7.71
C PHE A 82 -4.44 8.26 6.40
N PHE A 83 -3.32 7.69 5.92
CA PHE A 83 -2.74 8.02 4.63
C PHE A 83 -3.73 7.79 3.47
N LEU A 84 -4.41 6.63 3.45
CA LEU A 84 -5.43 6.36 2.44
C LEU A 84 -6.56 7.40 2.48
N ALA A 85 -7.01 7.81 3.67
CA ALA A 85 -8.04 8.84 3.82
C ALA A 85 -7.59 10.22 3.27
N THR A 86 -6.33 10.59 3.45
CA THR A 86 -5.80 11.83 2.86
C THR A 86 -5.76 11.80 1.34
N MET A 87 -5.56 10.61 0.75
CA MET A 87 -5.44 10.43 -0.70
C MET A 87 -6.77 10.15 -1.40
N LEU A 88 -7.78 9.73 -0.66
CA LEU A 88 -9.10 9.32 -1.16
C LEU A 88 -10.21 9.97 -0.31
N PRO A 89 -10.37 11.31 -0.37
CA PRO A 89 -11.30 12.03 0.51
C PRO A 89 -12.77 11.60 0.30
N ASP A 90 -13.11 11.08 -0.89
CA ASP A 90 -14.45 10.65 -1.26
C ASP A 90 -14.73 9.16 -0.97
N VAL A 91 -13.74 8.41 -0.46
CA VAL A 91 -13.88 6.98 -0.15
C VAL A 91 -13.85 6.77 1.36
N PRO A 92 -14.95 6.35 1.99
CA PRO A 92 -14.96 6.06 3.41
C PRO A 92 -14.00 4.90 3.75
N ILE A 93 -13.33 5.01 4.90
CA ILE A 93 -12.43 3.99 5.40
C ILE A 93 -12.86 3.60 6.80
N VAL A 94 -13.04 2.31 7.03
CA VAL A 94 -13.41 1.76 8.34
C VAL A 94 -12.28 0.88 8.85
N VAL A 95 -11.88 1.12 10.08
CA VAL A 95 -10.78 0.41 10.73
C VAL A 95 -11.32 -0.53 11.79
N GLY A 96 -10.95 -1.80 11.70
CA GLY A 96 -11.34 -2.81 12.68
C GLY A 96 -10.52 -4.09 12.56
N ALA A 97 -10.08 -4.67 13.68
CA ALA A 97 -9.33 -5.93 13.69
C ALA A 97 -10.18 -7.11 13.18
N ASP A 98 -11.47 -7.14 13.55
CA ASP A 98 -12.47 -8.06 13.01
C ASP A 98 -13.14 -7.43 11.78
N ARG A 99 -12.71 -7.86 10.58
CA ARG A 99 -13.21 -7.33 9.31
C ARG A 99 -14.67 -7.64 9.05
N VAL A 100 -15.22 -8.70 9.63
CA VAL A 100 -16.65 -9.01 9.52
C VAL A 100 -17.47 -7.93 10.23
N SER A 101 -17.12 -7.64 11.47
CA SER A 101 -17.79 -6.59 12.25
C SER A 101 -17.56 -5.19 11.65
N ALA A 102 -16.35 -4.91 11.17
CA ALA A 102 -16.03 -3.66 10.46
C ALA A 102 -16.84 -3.53 9.16
N GLY A 103 -16.99 -4.62 8.40
CA GLY A 103 -17.81 -4.62 7.18
C GLY A 103 -19.28 -4.41 7.46
N ARG A 104 -19.84 -5.02 8.51
CA ARG A 104 -21.23 -4.75 8.94
C ARG A 104 -21.44 -3.29 9.33
N HIS A 105 -20.49 -2.70 10.04
CA HIS A 105 -20.49 -1.28 10.40
C HIS A 105 -20.45 -0.39 9.14
N ALA A 106 -19.52 -0.67 8.23
CA ALA A 106 -19.41 0.04 6.95
C ALA A 106 -20.69 -0.01 6.11
N ILE A 107 -21.34 -1.17 6.05
CA ILE A 107 -22.61 -1.34 5.31
C ILE A 107 -23.72 -0.53 5.95
N ALA A 108 -23.83 -0.54 7.27
CA ALA A 108 -24.85 0.20 7.99
C ALA A 108 -24.71 1.71 7.88
N GLU A 109 -23.47 2.22 7.86
CA GLU A 109 -23.17 3.65 7.88
C GLU A 109 -23.13 4.24 6.46
N PHE A 110 -22.46 3.56 5.51
CA PHE A 110 -22.15 4.14 4.19
C PHE A 110 -22.93 3.51 3.02
N GLN A 111 -23.59 2.37 3.23
CA GLN A 111 -24.32 1.64 2.19
C GLN A 111 -23.48 1.44 0.89
N PRO A 112 -22.28 0.84 0.99
CA PRO A 112 -21.41 0.64 -0.17
C PRO A 112 -21.98 -0.37 -1.15
N ASP A 113 -21.54 -0.28 -2.41
CA ASP A 113 -21.82 -1.29 -3.44
C ASP A 113 -20.77 -2.42 -3.37
N VAL A 114 -19.57 -2.12 -2.84
CA VAL A 114 -18.46 -3.05 -2.73
C VAL A 114 -17.56 -2.70 -1.54
N LEU A 115 -17.01 -3.71 -0.88
CA LEU A 115 -16.01 -3.56 0.17
C LEU A 115 -14.62 -3.92 -0.37
N LEU A 116 -13.64 -3.07 -0.10
CA LEU A 116 -12.25 -3.27 -0.48
C LEU A 116 -11.40 -3.51 0.78
N LEU A 117 -10.87 -4.72 0.96
CA LEU A 117 -10.04 -5.07 2.10
C LEU A 117 -8.58 -4.69 1.84
N ASP A 118 -8.05 -3.82 2.66
CA ASP A 118 -6.62 -3.57 2.77
C ASP A 118 -5.97 -4.62 3.68
N ASP A 119 -4.92 -5.26 3.16
CA ASP A 119 -4.20 -6.39 3.78
C ASP A 119 -5.12 -7.55 4.18
N GLY A 120 -6.02 -7.94 3.26
CA GLY A 120 -7.12 -8.88 3.51
C GLY A 120 -6.81 -10.36 3.26
N PHE A 121 -5.76 -10.73 2.51
CA PHE A 121 -5.55 -12.09 1.99
C PHE A 121 -5.48 -13.17 3.08
N GLN A 122 -4.91 -12.87 4.26
CA GLN A 122 -4.86 -13.76 5.41
C GLN A 122 -6.15 -13.77 6.25
N HIS A 123 -7.08 -12.82 6.02
CA HIS A 123 -8.29 -12.71 6.84
C HIS A 123 -9.42 -13.62 6.33
N ARG A 124 -9.24 -14.94 6.42
CA ARG A 124 -10.12 -15.96 5.85
C ARG A 124 -11.50 -16.06 6.52
N ARG A 125 -11.71 -15.38 7.67
CA ARG A 125 -13.02 -15.35 8.35
C ARG A 125 -14.07 -14.58 7.54
N LEU A 126 -13.69 -13.51 6.85
CA LEU A 126 -14.56 -12.82 5.90
C LEU A 126 -14.46 -13.50 4.55
N GLN A 127 -15.59 -13.90 3.96
CA GLN A 127 -15.63 -14.40 2.59
C GLN A 127 -15.27 -13.26 1.62
N ARG A 128 -14.39 -13.54 0.65
CA ARG A 128 -14.04 -12.61 -0.43
C ARG A 128 -14.54 -13.19 -1.73
N ASP A 129 -15.00 -12.32 -2.60
CA ASP A 129 -15.48 -12.67 -3.95
C ASP A 129 -14.34 -12.53 -4.97
N LEU A 130 -13.33 -11.68 -4.67
CA LEU A 130 -12.10 -11.52 -5.45
C LEU A 130 -10.90 -11.36 -4.52
N ASP A 131 -9.91 -12.23 -4.65
CA ASP A 131 -8.61 -12.12 -3.97
C ASP A 131 -7.54 -11.65 -4.98
N ILE A 132 -6.99 -10.45 -4.77
CA ILE A 132 -5.86 -9.89 -5.50
C ILE A 132 -4.64 -9.91 -4.58
N VAL A 133 -3.59 -10.59 -5.02
CA VAL A 133 -2.31 -10.62 -4.30
C VAL A 133 -1.37 -9.60 -4.92
N VAL A 134 -0.69 -8.83 -4.09
CA VAL A 134 0.35 -7.89 -4.49
C VAL A 134 1.70 -8.49 -4.14
N TYR A 135 2.60 -8.47 -5.10
CA TYR A 135 3.95 -9.01 -4.95
C TYR A 135 5.01 -8.04 -5.49
N ASP A 136 6.01 -7.74 -4.66
CA ASP A 136 7.13 -6.89 -5.05
C ASP A 136 8.12 -7.69 -5.92
N SER A 137 8.26 -7.32 -7.18
CA SER A 137 9.14 -8.00 -8.12
C SER A 137 10.62 -7.90 -7.73
N THR A 138 11.01 -6.83 -7.04
CA THR A 138 12.41 -6.61 -6.61
C THR A 138 12.85 -7.54 -5.48
N GLY A 139 11.89 -8.03 -4.69
CA GLY A 139 12.11 -8.95 -3.57
C GLY A 139 11.76 -10.41 -3.89
N TYR A 140 11.60 -10.76 -5.17
CA TYR A 140 11.20 -12.12 -5.52
C TYR A 140 12.28 -13.14 -5.18
N ALA A 141 11.88 -14.18 -4.44
CA ALA A 141 12.63 -15.41 -4.29
C ALA A 141 11.63 -16.58 -4.21
N ARG A 142 11.90 -17.65 -4.98
CA ARG A 142 10.99 -18.80 -5.16
C ARG A 142 10.60 -19.48 -3.85
N ASN A 143 11.52 -19.55 -2.88
CA ASN A 143 11.37 -20.30 -1.64
C ASN A 143 11.70 -19.42 -0.42
N LEU A 144 11.03 -18.29 -0.29
CA LEU A 144 11.17 -17.47 0.91
C LEU A 144 10.65 -18.23 2.14
N PRO A 145 11.44 -18.33 3.21
CA PRO A 145 11.01 -19.00 4.43
C PRO A 145 9.79 -18.30 5.05
N LEU A 146 8.94 -19.10 5.69
CA LEU A 146 7.79 -18.61 6.44
C LEU A 146 8.22 -17.95 7.76
N ILE A 147 7.40 -17.02 8.26
CA ILE A 147 7.54 -16.47 9.61
C ILE A 147 7.57 -17.59 10.65
N PRO A 148 8.50 -17.57 11.65
CA PRO A 148 9.44 -16.48 11.95
C PRO A 148 10.80 -16.62 11.25
N ALA A 149 11.04 -17.66 10.44
CA ALA A 149 12.35 -17.93 9.82
C ALA A 149 12.62 -17.04 8.58
N GLY A 150 11.63 -16.38 8.05
CA GLY A 150 11.72 -15.48 6.90
C GLY A 150 10.53 -14.54 6.78
N PRO A 151 10.44 -13.79 5.67
CA PRO A 151 9.44 -12.75 5.50
C PRO A 151 8.07 -13.25 5.03
N SER A 152 7.91 -14.52 4.67
CA SER A 152 6.65 -14.99 4.11
C SER A 152 5.61 -15.29 5.17
N ARG A 153 4.41 -14.72 5.01
CA ARG A 153 3.22 -15.02 5.82
C ARG A 153 2.59 -16.34 5.43
N GLU A 154 2.64 -16.65 4.13
CA GLU A 154 2.11 -17.87 3.53
C GLU A 154 3.04 -18.35 2.39
N PRO A 155 3.05 -19.67 2.09
CA PRO A 155 3.83 -20.20 0.98
C PRO A 155 3.23 -19.76 -0.36
N LEU A 156 4.03 -19.87 -1.44
CA LEU A 156 3.61 -19.50 -2.79
C LEU A 156 2.35 -20.28 -3.24
N THR A 157 2.16 -21.50 -2.74
CA THR A 157 0.96 -22.32 -3.00
C THR A 157 -0.34 -21.67 -2.55
N ALA A 158 -0.29 -20.71 -1.64
CA ALA A 158 -1.48 -19.94 -1.25
C ALA A 158 -2.09 -19.13 -2.41
N LEU A 159 -1.32 -18.87 -3.47
CA LEU A 159 -1.83 -18.24 -4.71
C LEU A 159 -2.90 -19.06 -5.43
N GLN A 160 -3.06 -20.35 -5.13
CA GLN A 160 -4.13 -21.18 -5.70
C GLN A 160 -5.54 -20.62 -5.42
N ARG A 161 -5.71 -19.80 -4.38
CA ARG A 161 -7.00 -19.19 -4.07
C ARG A 161 -7.16 -17.75 -4.59
N ALA A 162 -6.12 -17.18 -5.20
CA ALA A 162 -6.15 -15.83 -5.78
C ALA A 162 -6.58 -15.87 -7.24
N GLN A 163 -7.39 -14.92 -7.66
CA GLN A 163 -7.78 -14.71 -9.06
C GLN A 163 -6.84 -13.75 -9.77
N GLY A 164 -6.32 -12.74 -9.04
CA GLY A 164 -5.39 -11.75 -9.57
C GLY A 164 -4.09 -11.67 -8.80
N LEU A 165 -3.00 -11.40 -9.52
CA LEU A 165 -1.70 -11.05 -8.97
C LEU A 165 -1.23 -9.75 -9.61
N ILE A 166 -0.90 -8.76 -8.79
CA ILE A 166 -0.26 -7.54 -9.25
C ILE A 166 1.20 -7.59 -8.86
N LEU A 167 2.07 -7.64 -9.88
CA LEU A 167 3.51 -7.49 -9.73
C LEU A 167 3.83 -6.01 -9.70
N THR A 168 4.42 -5.53 -8.61
CA THR A 168 4.85 -4.14 -8.49
C THR A 168 6.33 -3.98 -8.82
N ARG A 169 6.75 -2.77 -9.24
CA ARG A 169 8.13 -2.42 -9.59
C ARG A 169 8.72 -3.31 -10.69
N THR A 170 7.92 -3.64 -11.69
CA THR A 170 8.37 -4.50 -12.80
C THR A 170 9.43 -3.83 -13.67
N ASP A 171 9.49 -2.50 -13.65
CA ASP A 171 10.53 -1.66 -14.26
C ASP A 171 11.90 -1.76 -13.57
N GLN A 172 11.94 -2.22 -12.32
CA GLN A 172 13.17 -2.30 -11.52
C GLN A 172 13.82 -3.70 -11.55
N VAL A 173 13.32 -4.63 -12.36
CA VAL A 173 13.83 -6.00 -12.49
C VAL A 173 14.11 -6.37 -13.94
N ASN A 174 15.17 -7.17 -14.15
CA ASN A 174 15.61 -7.56 -15.50
C ASN A 174 14.78 -8.68 -16.15
N ALA A 175 14.07 -9.49 -15.35
CA ALA A 175 13.34 -10.67 -15.84
C ALA A 175 12.00 -10.89 -15.06
N PRO A 176 10.98 -10.06 -15.27
CA PRO A 176 9.65 -10.29 -14.68
C PRO A 176 9.03 -11.61 -15.14
N SER A 177 9.45 -12.15 -16.31
CA SER A 177 8.98 -13.41 -16.88
C SER A 177 9.23 -14.63 -15.99
N ASP A 178 10.37 -14.67 -15.27
CA ASP A 178 10.72 -15.82 -14.42
C ASP A 178 9.78 -15.90 -13.21
N VAL A 179 9.44 -14.74 -12.62
CA VAL A 179 8.44 -14.63 -11.56
C VAL A 179 7.09 -15.14 -12.04
N SER A 180 6.67 -14.69 -13.20
CA SER A 180 5.39 -15.08 -13.81
C SER A 180 5.32 -16.56 -14.11
N GLN A 181 6.41 -17.18 -14.55
CA GLN A 181 6.48 -18.61 -14.83
C GLN A 181 6.30 -19.46 -13.56
N ASP A 182 7.00 -19.13 -12.50
CA ASP A 182 6.88 -19.81 -11.21
C ASP A 182 5.48 -19.71 -10.61
N ILE A 183 4.86 -18.54 -10.75
CA ILE A 183 3.50 -18.29 -10.28
C ILE A 183 2.49 -19.12 -11.08
N ARG A 184 2.61 -19.15 -12.40
CA ARG A 184 1.75 -19.98 -13.27
C ARG A 184 1.91 -21.47 -13.04
N ALA A 185 3.08 -21.92 -12.59
CA ALA A 185 3.30 -23.31 -12.18
C ALA A 185 2.48 -23.69 -10.95
N VAL A 186 2.19 -22.71 -10.07
CA VAL A 186 1.35 -22.89 -8.85
C VAL A 186 -0.13 -22.71 -9.16
N ASN A 187 -0.47 -21.66 -9.91
CA ASN A 187 -1.86 -21.35 -10.31
C ASN A 187 -1.89 -20.97 -11.80
N PRO A 188 -2.18 -21.93 -12.70
CA PRO A 188 -2.22 -21.65 -14.16
C PRO A 188 -3.28 -20.62 -14.57
N ASN A 189 -4.33 -20.45 -13.76
CA ASN A 189 -5.47 -19.58 -14.09
C ASN A 189 -5.35 -18.17 -13.52
N ILE A 190 -4.32 -17.90 -12.69
CA ILE A 190 -4.15 -16.57 -12.09
C ILE A 190 -3.89 -15.50 -13.15
N GLN A 191 -4.60 -14.41 -13.05
CA GLN A 191 -4.39 -13.26 -13.92
C GLN A 191 -3.21 -12.42 -13.39
N ILE A 192 -2.15 -12.30 -14.18
CA ILE A 192 -0.95 -11.56 -13.81
C ILE A 192 -1.00 -10.18 -14.47
N ILE A 193 -0.83 -9.14 -13.63
CA ILE A 193 -0.88 -7.74 -14.00
C ILE A 193 0.44 -7.11 -13.58
N GLU A 194 1.08 -6.39 -14.48
CA GLU A 194 2.34 -5.71 -14.21
C GLU A 194 2.10 -4.25 -13.88
N SER A 195 2.77 -3.75 -12.85
CA SER A 195 2.64 -2.37 -12.42
C SER A 195 3.97 -1.74 -12.03
N ILE A 196 4.03 -0.44 -12.21
CA ILE A 196 5.15 0.42 -11.88
C ILE A 196 4.70 1.59 -11.01
N TYR A 197 5.65 2.26 -10.37
CA TYR A 197 5.37 3.51 -9.67
C TYR A 197 5.89 4.68 -10.47
N GLU A 198 4.99 5.58 -10.83
CA GLU A 198 5.32 6.81 -11.54
C GLU A 198 5.38 7.99 -10.55
N PRO A 199 6.52 8.67 -10.43
CA PRO A 199 6.61 9.92 -9.73
C PRO A 199 5.74 10.98 -10.41
N VAL A 200 4.85 11.62 -9.65
CA VAL A 200 3.88 12.57 -10.19
C VAL A 200 4.31 14.02 -9.93
N ARG A 201 4.67 14.30 -8.70
CA ARG A 201 5.01 15.67 -8.25
C ARG A 201 5.74 15.62 -6.91
N LEU A 202 6.37 16.74 -6.59
CA LEU A 202 6.86 17.02 -5.25
C LEU A 202 5.87 17.93 -4.54
N ARG A 203 5.54 17.62 -3.30
CA ARG A 203 4.63 18.41 -2.48
C ARG A 203 5.36 18.86 -1.22
N ARG A 204 5.47 20.17 -1.04
CA ARG A 204 6.03 20.72 0.19
C ARG A 204 5.07 20.45 1.36
N ILE A 205 5.58 19.81 2.41
CA ILE A 205 4.71 19.35 3.50
C ILE A 205 4.17 20.51 4.33
N SER A 206 4.94 21.62 4.47
CA SER A 206 4.59 22.76 5.32
C SER A 206 3.38 23.58 4.83
N ASP A 207 3.16 23.65 3.53
CA ASP A 207 2.14 24.52 2.91
C ASP A 207 1.40 23.90 1.74
N ASN A 208 1.65 22.62 1.47
CA ASN A 208 1.12 21.86 0.33
C ASN A 208 1.45 22.46 -1.06
N THR A 209 2.46 23.33 -1.15
CA THR A 209 2.94 23.84 -2.44
C THR A 209 3.39 22.69 -3.32
N ILE A 210 2.90 22.67 -4.56
CA ILE A 210 3.26 21.66 -5.57
C ILE A 210 4.43 22.15 -6.40
N LEU A 211 5.44 21.27 -6.55
CA LEU A 211 6.61 21.48 -7.39
C LEU A 211 6.69 20.37 -8.44
N SER A 212 7.38 20.65 -9.53
CA SER A 212 7.67 19.64 -10.55
C SER A 212 8.73 18.65 -10.04
N VAL A 213 8.62 17.38 -10.45
CA VAL A 213 9.71 16.41 -10.23
C VAL A 213 10.99 16.81 -10.95
N ASP A 214 10.89 17.65 -11.99
CA ASP A 214 12.05 18.16 -12.73
C ASP A 214 12.86 19.19 -11.92
N ASP A 215 12.28 19.80 -10.87
CA ASP A 215 12.95 20.81 -10.06
C ASP A 215 14.14 20.24 -9.27
N ILE A 216 14.16 18.93 -9.02
CA ILE A 216 15.28 18.26 -8.35
C ILE A 216 16.35 17.72 -9.33
N LYS A 217 16.16 17.85 -10.64
CA LYS A 217 17.18 17.43 -11.62
C LYS A 217 18.51 18.10 -11.36
N LYS A 218 19.57 17.29 -11.26
CA LYS A 218 20.95 17.71 -10.98
C LYS A 218 21.14 18.44 -9.64
N GLN A 219 20.09 18.50 -8.81
CA GLN A 219 20.22 19.06 -7.46
C GLN A 219 20.76 17.99 -6.50
N PRO A 220 21.64 18.39 -5.57
CA PRO A 220 21.94 17.51 -4.44
C PRO A 220 20.69 17.38 -3.57
N VAL A 221 20.32 16.15 -3.21
CA VAL A 221 19.17 15.87 -2.34
C VAL A 221 19.56 14.99 -1.17
N LEU A 222 18.88 15.19 -0.03
CA LEU A 222 18.89 14.27 1.09
C LEU A 222 17.60 13.45 1.04
N ILE A 223 17.69 12.14 1.17
CA ILE A 223 16.53 11.25 1.31
C ILE A 223 16.29 10.95 2.79
N LEU A 224 15.05 11.17 3.23
CA LEU A 224 14.51 10.78 4.52
C LEU A 224 13.42 9.74 4.29
N CYS A 225 13.57 8.50 4.81
CA CYS A 225 12.56 7.50 4.55
C CYS A 225 12.56 6.39 5.62
N GLY A 226 11.34 6.03 6.06
CA GLY A 226 11.04 4.96 7.02
C GLY A 226 10.00 4.00 6.46
N ILE A 227 10.31 3.37 5.32
CA ILE A 227 9.47 2.39 4.63
C ILE A 227 10.21 1.06 4.47
N ALA A 228 9.48 -0.01 4.18
CA ALA A 228 10.05 -1.37 4.08
C ALA A 228 11.04 -1.58 2.94
N ASN A 229 10.99 -0.78 1.86
CA ASN A 229 11.93 -0.86 0.73
C ASN A 229 12.55 0.52 0.42
N PRO A 230 13.48 1.00 1.26
CA PRO A 230 14.07 2.32 1.12
C PRO A 230 14.97 2.45 -0.13
N ASP A 231 15.64 1.36 -0.54
CA ASP A 231 16.51 1.37 -1.72
C ASP A 231 15.73 1.60 -3.02
N SER A 232 14.50 1.07 -3.12
CA SER A 232 13.62 1.33 -4.25
C SER A 232 13.25 2.81 -4.33
N PHE A 233 12.97 3.45 -3.19
CA PHE A 233 12.71 4.89 -3.15
C PHE A 233 13.93 5.71 -3.57
N GLY A 234 15.12 5.33 -3.08
CA GLY A 234 16.39 5.95 -3.48
C GLY A 234 16.64 5.86 -4.99
N ARG A 235 16.36 4.71 -5.61
CA ARG A 235 16.42 4.55 -7.08
C ARG A 235 15.44 5.48 -7.78
N THR A 236 14.19 5.51 -7.36
CA THR A 236 13.17 6.40 -7.94
C THR A 236 13.62 7.86 -7.95
N VAL A 237 14.18 8.36 -6.83
CA VAL A 237 14.69 9.73 -6.74
C VAL A 237 15.92 9.94 -7.66
N SER A 238 16.81 8.95 -7.76
CA SER A 238 17.96 9.00 -8.64
C SER A 238 17.57 9.00 -10.12
N ASP A 239 16.55 8.19 -10.49
CA ASP A 239 16.05 8.07 -11.86
C ASP A 239 15.37 9.37 -12.35
N LEU A 240 14.89 10.21 -11.43
CA LEU A 240 14.46 11.59 -11.69
C LEU A 240 15.62 12.53 -12.05
N GLY A 241 16.86 12.06 -11.97
CA GLY A 241 18.06 12.83 -12.28
C GLY A 241 18.59 13.67 -11.12
N ALA A 242 18.11 13.45 -9.90
CA ALA A 242 18.65 14.06 -8.71
C ALA A 242 20.00 13.42 -8.31
N HIS A 243 20.87 14.20 -7.67
CA HIS A 243 22.10 13.70 -7.08
C HIS A 243 21.84 13.37 -5.59
N VAL A 244 21.64 12.09 -5.25
CA VAL A 244 21.43 11.67 -3.87
C VAL A 244 22.74 11.85 -3.08
N ALA A 245 22.84 12.96 -2.34
CA ALA A 245 24.03 13.31 -1.57
C ALA A 245 24.09 12.60 -0.22
N PHE A 246 22.93 12.30 0.38
CA PHE A 246 22.85 11.60 1.65
C PHE A 246 21.51 10.88 1.80
N THR A 247 21.50 9.80 2.60
CA THR A 247 20.30 9.04 2.93
C THR A 247 20.20 8.79 4.42
N LEU A 248 19.03 9.09 5.00
CA LEU A 248 18.66 8.74 6.37
C LEU A 248 17.51 7.73 6.33
N TYR A 249 17.82 6.49 6.61
CA TYR A 249 16.84 5.39 6.63
C TYR A 249 16.45 5.07 8.06
N PHE A 250 15.15 5.09 8.31
CA PHE A 250 14.54 4.71 9.57
C PHE A 250 13.80 3.36 9.44
N PRO A 251 13.51 2.68 10.55
CA PRO A 251 12.65 1.49 10.51
C PRO A 251 11.29 1.76 9.87
N ASP A 252 10.68 0.74 9.25
CA ASP A 252 9.32 0.87 8.73
C ASP A 252 8.34 1.26 9.85
N HIS A 253 7.40 2.13 9.54
CA HIS A 253 6.45 2.73 10.49
C HIS A 253 7.09 3.60 11.60
N HIS A 254 8.29 4.16 11.36
CA HIS A 254 8.95 5.05 12.31
C HIS A 254 8.11 6.29 12.62
N THR A 255 8.04 6.65 13.90
CA THR A 255 7.44 7.91 14.36
C THR A 255 8.55 8.92 14.59
N TYR A 256 8.57 10.00 13.83
CA TYR A 256 9.64 10.97 13.85
C TYR A 256 9.61 11.85 15.10
N SER A 257 10.77 11.97 15.72
CA SER A 257 11.00 12.81 16.90
C SER A 257 11.72 14.12 16.54
N ILE A 258 11.76 15.07 17.48
CA ILE A 258 12.56 16.30 17.34
C ILE A 258 14.02 15.97 17.02
N LYS A 259 14.59 14.98 17.73
CA LYS A 259 15.98 14.55 17.52
C LYS A 259 16.24 14.03 16.11
N ASP A 260 15.31 13.24 15.57
CA ASP A 260 15.43 12.73 14.20
C ASP A 260 15.41 13.89 13.20
N MET A 261 14.52 14.84 13.37
CA MET A 261 14.43 16.00 12.47
C MET A 261 15.62 16.96 12.61
N ASP A 262 16.19 17.11 13.79
CA ASP A 262 17.45 17.82 13.99
C ASP A 262 18.61 17.16 13.25
N GLU A 263 18.70 15.82 13.29
CA GLU A 263 19.68 15.05 12.54
C GLU A 263 19.52 15.24 11.03
N VAL A 264 18.27 15.22 10.52
CA VAL A 264 17.94 15.49 9.11
C VAL A 264 18.47 16.86 8.69
N VAL A 265 18.17 17.92 9.47
CA VAL A 265 18.59 19.30 9.17
C VAL A 265 20.12 19.43 9.22
N GLN A 266 20.77 18.84 10.21
CA GLN A 266 22.23 18.86 10.32
C GLN A 266 22.88 18.16 9.13
N SER A 267 22.37 16.98 8.76
CA SER A 267 22.89 16.23 7.61
C SER A 267 22.70 16.98 6.29
N ALA A 268 21.55 17.61 6.09
CA ALA A 268 21.30 18.43 4.91
C ALA A 268 22.29 19.60 4.78
N ARG A 269 22.58 20.27 5.90
CA ARG A 269 23.58 21.35 5.95
C ARG A 269 25.01 20.84 5.66
N GLN A 270 25.37 19.68 6.18
CA GLN A 270 26.69 19.09 5.97
C GLN A 270 26.97 18.74 4.50
N VAL A 271 25.94 18.26 3.77
CA VAL A 271 26.05 17.96 2.34
C VAL A 271 25.69 19.11 1.44
N GLY A 272 25.34 20.28 2.00
CA GLY A 272 25.07 21.52 1.27
C GLY A 272 23.81 21.47 0.42
N THR A 273 22.75 20.76 0.91
CA THR A 273 21.47 20.71 0.20
C THR A 273 20.35 21.38 1.00
N GLU A 274 19.41 21.97 0.26
CA GLU A 274 18.11 22.45 0.78
C GLU A 274 16.97 21.46 0.46
N TRP A 275 17.23 20.45 -0.40
CA TRP A 275 16.23 19.50 -0.87
C TRP A 275 16.21 18.26 0.00
N ILE A 276 15.20 18.15 0.85
CA ILE A 276 14.95 16.94 1.69
C ILE A 276 13.73 16.25 1.11
N ILE A 277 13.92 15.05 0.57
CA ILE A 277 12.87 14.30 -0.11
C ILE A 277 12.44 13.13 0.78
N THR A 278 11.15 13.01 1.00
CA THR A 278 10.55 11.90 1.75
C THR A 278 9.40 11.25 0.98
N THR A 279 8.84 10.18 1.52
CA THR A 279 7.67 9.51 0.94
C THR A 279 6.37 10.15 1.41
N GLU A 280 5.27 9.99 0.66
CA GLU A 280 3.92 10.39 1.09
C GLU A 280 3.53 9.73 2.42
N LYS A 281 3.93 8.46 2.61
CA LYS A 281 3.64 7.69 3.83
C LYS A 281 4.40 8.22 5.04
N ASP A 282 5.66 8.61 4.86
CA ASP A 282 6.45 9.23 5.93
C ASP A 282 5.92 10.61 6.31
N ALA A 283 5.50 11.39 5.31
CA ALA A 283 4.96 12.73 5.52
C ALA A 283 3.81 12.76 6.53
N VAL A 284 2.94 11.74 6.52
CA VAL A 284 1.82 11.61 7.48
C VAL A 284 2.29 11.42 8.93
N ARG A 285 3.48 10.83 9.12
CA ARG A 285 4.03 10.48 10.44
C ARG A 285 4.95 11.55 11.02
N ILE A 286 5.28 12.57 10.23
CA ILE A 286 6.07 13.72 10.70
C ILE A 286 5.12 14.71 11.34
N PRO A 287 5.24 15.01 12.66
CA PRO A 287 4.39 15.97 13.34
C PRO A 287 4.51 17.38 12.73
N ASP A 288 3.41 18.11 12.60
CA ASP A 288 3.35 19.43 11.96
C ASP A 288 4.39 20.42 12.53
N HIS A 289 4.57 20.41 13.86
CA HIS A 289 5.53 21.31 14.52
C HIS A 289 7.00 20.97 14.25
N LEU A 290 7.28 19.82 13.61
CA LEU A 290 8.63 19.38 13.20
C LEU A 290 8.87 19.59 11.71
N ILE A 291 7.85 20.03 10.95
CA ILE A 291 7.96 20.17 9.49
C ILE A 291 8.90 21.35 9.17
N GLN A 292 9.93 21.04 8.38
CA GLN A 292 10.85 22.04 7.86
C GLN A 292 10.37 22.56 6.49
N THR A 293 10.69 23.80 6.17
CA THR A 293 10.25 24.47 4.92
C THR A 293 10.77 23.79 3.64
N HIS A 294 11.83 23.00 3.75
CA HIS A 294 12.49 22.33 2.62
C HIS A 294 12.18 20.81 2.54
N LEU A 295 11.22 20.35 3.35
CA LEU A 295 10.82 18.96 3.37
C LEU A 295 9.70 18.72 2.34
N LEU A 296 10.01 17.88 1.35
CA LEU A 296 9.14 17.57 0.22
C LEU A 296 8.76 16.09 0.21
N ALA A 297 7.47 15.81 0.11
CA ALA A 297 6.98 14.47 -0.18
C ALA A 297 6.99 14.24 -1.70
N LEU A 298 7.55 13.13 -2.13
CA LEU A 298 7.42 12.66 -3.51
C LEU A 298 6.11 11.88 -3.63
N ASP A 299 5.13 12.48 -4.29
CA ASP A 299 3.85 11.85 -4.57
C ASP A 299 4.03 10.89 -5.76
N ILE A 300 3.56 9.63 -5.60
CA ILE A 300 3.64 8.59 -6.61
C ILE A 300 2.25 8.11 -7.01
N SER A 301 2.09 7.65 -8.24
CA SER A 301 0.91 6.91 -8.68
C SER A 301 1.29 5.49 -9.08
N LEU A 302 0.36 4.55 -8.88
CA LEU A 302 0.48 3.23 -9.47
C LEU A 302 0.03 3.34 -10.93
N SER A 303 0.87 2.89 -11.85
CA SER A 303 0.55 2.75 -13.27
C SER A 303 0.53 1.28 -13.65
N ILE A 304 -0.43 0.88 -14.46
CA ILE A 304 -0.57 -0.48 -15.00
C ILE A 304 -0.37 -0.42 -16.51
N PRO A 305 0.89 -0.46 -16.99
CA PRO A 305 1.18 -0.38 -18.42
C PRO A 305 0.57 -1.54 -19.23
N THR A 306 0.42 -2.70 -18.57
CA THR A 306 -0.09 -3.92 -19.20
C THR A 306 -1.04 -4.64 -18.27
N GLY A 307 -2.25 -4.92 -18.73
CA GLY A 307 -3.22 -5.74 -18.00
C GLY A 307 -4.28 -4.97 -17.22
N GLU A 308 -4.45 -3.67 -17.43
CA GLU A 308 -5.54 -2.89 -16.81
C GLU A 308 -6.92 -3.46 -17.19
N GLU A 309 -7.11 -3.84 -18.46
CA GLU A 309 -8.35 -4.48 -18.91
C GLU A 309 -8.60 -5.84 -18.23
N ILE A 310 -7.53 -6.57 -17.90
CA ILE A 310 -7.65 -7.81 -17.13
C ILE A 310 -8.22 -7.50 -15.74
N LEU A 311 -7.71 -6.46 -15.09
CA LEU A 311 -8.18 -6.03 -13.77
C LEU A 311 -9.65 -5.57 -13.81
N LYS A 312 -10.03 -4.79 -14.83
CA LYS A 312 -11.41 -4.38 -15.05
C LYS A 312 -12.32 -5.59 -15.27
N ASN A 313 -11.89 -6.58 -16.05
CA ASN A 313 -12.66 -7.80 -16.29
C ASN A 313 -12.82 -8.64 -15.03
N LEU A 314 -11.82 -8.72 -14.15
CA LEU A 314 -11.94 -9.37 -12.85
C LEU A 314 -13.00 -8.68 -11.98
N ILE A 315 -13.03 -7.35 -11.97
CA ILE A 315 -14.05 -6.57 -11.24
C ILE A 315 -15.44 -6.77 -11.86
N LEU A 316 -15.55 -6.70 -13.18
CA LEU A 316 -16.83 -6.89 -13.89
C LEU A 316 -17.41 -8.30 -13.73
N SER A 317 -16.57 -9.30 -13.41
CA SER A 317 -17.03 -10.66 -13.12
C SER A 317 -17.73 -10.78 -11.75
N LEU A 318 -17.63 -9.75 -10.90
CA LEU A 318 -18.35 -9.67 -9.64
C LEU A 318 -19.78 -9.15 -9.88
N ASP A 319 -20.72 -9.71 -9.13
CA ASP A 319 -22.11 -9.24 -9.15
C ASP A 319 -22.24 -8.01 -8.24
N ILE A 320 -21.62 -6.89 -8.65
CA ILE A 320 -21.68 -5.62 -7.92
C ILE A 320 -22.98 -4.92 -8.31
N PRO A 321 -23.88 -4.60 -7.37
CA PRO A 321 -25.11 -3.84 -7.66
C PRO A 321 -24.77 -2.48 -8.31
N LYS A 322 -25.64 -2.05 -9.23
CA LYS A 322 -25.55 -0.72 -9.87
C LYS A 322 -26.31 0.31 -9.05
#